data_35760a04834a80102f973805886e568d
#
_entry.id   35760a04834a80102f973805886e568d
#
_cell.length_a   1.000
_cell.length_b   1.000
_cell.length_c   1.000
_cell.angle_alpha   90.00
_cell.angle_beta   90.00
_cell.angle_gamma   90.00
#
_symmetry.space_group_name_H-M   'P 1'
#
loop_
_entity.id
_entity.type
_entity.pdbx_description
1 polymer ?
#
loop_
_entity_poly.entity_id
_entity_poly.type
_entity_poly.pdbx_seq_one_letter_code
_entity_poly.pdbx_strand_id
1 'polypeptide(L)'
;MSYTPAIEVRHEKTLLIRSEFLNHYGTLFGVYMMQWADDMAYNAASLAIPSANFVTKLFGQFDFTSAVRGGDIIKIYSQVESIGNTSCKIKVWAVNARTNADVFRTFAVMVNVREGKAVPLEKI
;
A
#
# COMPACT_ATOMS: atom_id res chain seq x y z
N MET A 1 13.91 21.14 4.38
CA MET A 1 12.68 20.59 3.80
C MET A 1 12.03 19.64 4.79
N SER A 2 10.74 19.71 4.89
CA SER A 2 9.96 18.92 5.83
C SER A 2 9.29 17.74 5.08
N TYR A 3 9.03 16.62 5.79
CA TYR A 3 8.26 15.51 5.24
C TYR A 3 6.75 15.74 5.29
N THR A 4 6.28 16.79 5.99
CA THR A 4 4.86 17.03 6.19
C THR A 4 4.04 17.05 4.92
N PRO A 5 4.43 17.76 3.83
CA PRO A 5 3.66 17.74 2.59
C PRO A 5 3.60 16.35 1.95
N ALA A 6 4.69 15.57 2.06
CA ALA A 6 4.73 14.23 1.50
C ALA A 6 3.86 13.25 2.30
N ILE A 7 3.76 13.43 3.61
CA ILE A 7 2.88 12.62 4.47
C ILE A 7 1.42 12.84 4.10
N GLU A 8 1.05 14.05 3.72
CA GLU A 8 -0.33 14.38 3.36
C GLU A 8 -0.74 13.88 1.99
N VAL A 9 0.24 13.46 1.16
CA VAL A 9 -0.05 13.00 -0.20
C VAL A 9 -0.69 11.62 -0.18
N ARG A 10 -1.86 11.53 -0.80
CA ARG A 10 -2.57 10.26 -1.00
C ARG A 10 -2.33 9.78 -2.42
N HIS A 11 -1.77 8.59 -2.54
CA HIS A 11 -1.53 7.93 -3.82
C HIS A 11 -2.73 7.07 -4.17
N GLU A 12 -3.03 6.96 -5.45
CA GLU A 12 -4.20 6.25 -5.94
C GLU A 12 -3.84 5.41 -7.15
N LYS A 13 -4.43 4.23 -7.23
CA LYS A 13 -4.35 3.36 -8.41
C LYS A 13 -5.71 2.76 -8.66
N THR A 14 -6.17 2.83 -9.92
CA THR A 14 -7.45 2.26 -10.34
C THR A 14 -7.19 1.01 -11.18
N LEU A 15 -7.85 -0.09 -10.84
CA LEU A 15 -7.64 -1.39 -11.46
C LEU A 15 -8.96 -2.01 -11.90
N LEU A 16 -8.97 -2.53 -13.13
CA LEU A 16 -10.02 -3.43 -13.59
C LEU A 16 -9.67 -4.85 -13.14
N ILE A 17 -10.62 -5.53 -12.50
CA ILE A 17 -10.44 -6.90 -12.04
C ILE A 17 -10.75 -7.85 -13.20
N ARG A 18 -9.68 -8.40 -13.79
CA ARG A 18 -9.73 -9.30 -14.92
C ARG A 18 -9.86 -10.75 -14.44
N SER A 19 -10.33 -11.62 -15.32
CA SER A 19 -10.53 -13.04 -15.00
C SER A 19 -9.27 -13.74 -14.52
N GLU A 20 -8.10 -13.34 -15.01
CA GLU A 20 -6.80 -13.91 -14.60
C GLU A 20 -6.47 -13.69 -13.13
N PHE A 21 -7.13 -12.74 -12.46
CA PHE A 21 -6.92 -12.46 -11.04
C PHE A 21 -7.89 -13.23 -10.14
N LEU A 22 -8.80 -14.02 -10.72
CA LEU A 22 -9.86 -14.66 -9.97
C LEU A 22 -9.50 -16.09 -9.57
N ASN A 23 -9.97 -16.48 -8.39
CA ASN A 23 -9.93 -17.87 -7.94
C ASN A 23 -11.08 -18.67 -8.56
N HIS A 24 -11.18 -19.94 -8.21
CA HIS A 24 -12.20 -20.82 -8.73
C HIS A 24 -13.63 -20.50 -8.28
N TYR A 25 -13.79 -19.60 -7.31
CA TYR A 25 -15.10 -19.08 -6.88
C TYR A 25 -15.53 -17.84 -7.66
N GLY A 26 -14.69 -17.35 -8.58
CA GLY A 26 -14.98 -16.13 -9.33
C GLY A 26 -14.74 -14.85 -8.54
N THR A 27 -13.98 -14.91 -7.44
CA THR A 27 -13.58 -13.76 -6.65
C THR A 27 -12.10 -13.55 -6.71
N LEU A 28 -11.66 -12.34 -6.38
CA LEU A 28 -10.27 -11.95 -6.46
C LEU A 28 -9.40 -12.75 -5.49
N PHE A 29 -8.28 -13.30 -5.99
CA PHE A 29 -7.27 -13.90 -5.12
C PHE A 29 -6.66 -12.86 -4.17
N GLY A 30 -6.61 -13.21 -2.89
CA GLY A 30 -6.02 -12.34 -1.88
C GLY A 30 -4.55 -12.02 -2.13
N VAL A 31 -3.81 -12.92 -2.77
CA VAL A 31 -2.40 -12.69 -3.09
C VAL A 31 -2.20 -11.49 -4.02
N TYR A 32 -3.12 -11.24 -4.95
CA TYR A 32 -3.03 -10.05 -5.80
C TYR A 32 -3.30 -8.78 -5.02
N MET A 33 -4.26 -8.80 -4.09
CA MET A 33 -4.50 -7.66 -3.22
C MET A 33 -3.29 -7.33 -2.37
N MET A 34 -2.61 -8.34 -1.85
CA MET A 34 -1.39 -8.15 -1.07
C MET A 34 -0.26 -7.58 -1.92
N GLN A 35 -0.10 -8.08 -3.14
CA GLN A 35 0.91 -7.56 -4.06
C GLN A 35 0.67 -6.09 -4.38
N TRP A 36 -0.57 -5.73 -4.71
CA TRP A 36 -0.91 -4.34 -5.02
C TRP A 36 -0.76 -3.44 -3.80
N ALA A 37 -1.11 -3.94 -2.62
CA ALA A 37 -0.91 -3.19 -1.39
C ALA A 37 0.58 -2.93 -1.11
N ASP A 38 1.43 -3.93 -1.37
CA ASP A 38 2.88 -3.78 -1.22
C ASP A 38 3.44 -2.74 -2.18
N ASP A 39 3.05 -2.80 -3.44
CA ASP A 39 3.45 -1.82 -4.44
C ASP A 39 3.04 -0.40 -4.04
N MET A 40 1.81 -0.24 -3.58
CA MET A 40 1.31 1.07 -3.17
C MET A 40 2.00 1.60 -1.91
N ALA A 41 2.32 0.72 -0.97
CA ALA A 41 3.08 1.11 0.21
C ALA A 41 4.49 1.55 -0.15
N TYR A 42 5.16 0.79 -1.03
CA TYR A 42 6.48 1.15 -1.51
C TYR A 42 6.47 2.52 -2.22
N ASN A 43 5.50 2.75 -3.08
CA ASN A 43 5.38 4.01 -3.81
C ASN A 43 5.21 5.19 -2.86
N ALA A 44 4.33 5.08 -1.88
CA ALA A 44 4.10 6.15 -0.92
C ALA A 44 5.35 6.46 -0.10
N ALA A 45 6.04 5.43 0.40
CA ALA A 45 7.26 5.59 1.17
C ALA A 45 8.38 6.20 0.33
N SER A 46 8.61 5.66 -0.87
CA SER A 46 9.72 6.05 -1.72
C SER A 46 9.55 7.44 -2.30
N LEU A 47 8.33 7.85 -2.58
CA LEU A 47 8.05 9.20 -3.06
C LEU A 47 8.11 10.24 -1.94
N ALA A 48 7.81 9.83 -0.71
CA ALA A 48 7.95 10.70 0.45
C ALA A 48 9.42 10.94 0.82
N ILE A 49 10.25 9.90 0.73
CA ILE A 49 11.68 9.97 1.08
C ILE A 49 12.49 9.32 -0.04
N PRO A 50 12.73 10.05 -1.15
CA PRO A 50 13.37 9.48 -2.33
C PRO A 50 14.81 8.98 -2.10
N SER A 51 15.50 9.50 -1.08
CA SER A 51 16.87 9.07 -0.76
C SER A 51 16.94 7.73 -0.06
N ALA A 52 15.81 7.24 0.47
CA ALA A 52 15.77 5.98 1.21
C ALA A 52 15.71 4.77 0.27
N ASN A 53 16.16 3.64 0.79
CA ASN A 53 16.08 2.36 0.10
C ASN A 53 15.17 1.44 0.92
N PHE A 54 13.88 1.51 0.64
CA PHE A 54 12.88 0.83 1.44
C PHE A 54 12.71 -0.64 1.07
N VAL A 55 12.55 -1.46 2.11
CA VAL A 55 12.04 -2.82 1.99
C VAL A 55 10.85 -2.96 2.94
N THR A 56 9.95 -3.87 2.62
CA THR A 56 8.81 -4.15 3.47
C THR A 56 9.25 -4.99 4.65
N LYS A 57 9.06 -4.48 5.86
CA LYS A 57 9.36 -5.22 7.08
C LYS A 57 8.18 -6.09 7.50
N LEU A 58 6.98 -5.53 7.44
CA LEU A 58 5.77 -6.27 7.78
C LEU A 58 4.53 -5.61 7.18
N PHE A 59 3.50 -6.41 7.02
CA PHE A 59 2.13 -5.95 6.85
C PHE A 59 1.38 -6.19 8.14
N GLY A 60 0.49 -5.27 8.45
CA GLY A 60 -0.47 -5.46 9.53
C GLY A 60 -1.61 -6.39 9.11
N GLN A 61 -2.63 -6.43 9.91
CA GLN A 61 -3.82 -7.19 9.61
C GLN A 61 -4.50 -6.63 8.34
N PHE A 62 -4.91 -7.54 7.46
CA PHE A 62 -5.78 -7.21 6.34
C PHE A 62 -7.22 -7.37 6.76
N ASP A 63 -7.95 -6.28 6.81
CA ASP A 63 -9.40 -6.29 7.08
C ASP A 63 -10.13 -6.31 5.75
N PHE A 64 -10.60 -7.49 5.35
CA PHE A 64 -11.37 -7.66 4.12
C PHE A 64 -12.85 -7.47 4.43
N THR A 65 -13.47 -6.51 3.75
CA THR A 65 -14.86 -6.15 4.03
C THR A 65 -15.83 -6.55 2.93
N SER A 66 -15.37 -6.62 1.68
CA SER A 66 -16.24 -6.95 0.54
C SER A 66 -15.53 -7.90 -0.40
N ALA A 67 -16.26 -8.84 -0.95
CA ALA A 67 -15.77 -9.68 -2.03
C ALA A 67 -15.62 -8.85 -3.30
N VAL A 68 -14.55 -9.11 -4.05
CA VAL A 68 -14.29 -8.48 -5.34
C VAL A 68 -14.47 -9.52 -6.44
N ARG A 69 -15.23 -9.18 -7.45
CA ARG A 69 -15.59 -10.09 -8.54
C ARG A 69 -15.01 -9.62 -9.87
N GLY A 70 -14.98 -10.50 -10.84
CA GLY A 70 -14.57 -10.15 -12.20
C GLY A 70 -15.42 -9.02 -12.76
N GLY A 71 -14.77 -8.06 -13.38
CA GLY A 71 -15.41 -6.86 -13.92
C GLY A 71 -15.54 -5.71 -12.95
N ASP A 72 -15.28 -5.93 -11.66
CA ASP A 72 -15.24 -4.84 -10.71
C ASP A 72 -14.05 -3.91 -11.00
N ILE A 73 -14.23 -2.65 -10.67
CA ILE A 73 -13.17 -1.64 -10.71
C ILE A 73 -12.88 -1.23 -9.28
N ILE A 74 -11.64 -1.39 -8.86
CA ILE A 74 -11.24 -1.00 -7.51
C ILE A 74 -10.26 0.17 -7.54
N LYS A 75 -10.33 1.00 -6.53
CA LYS A 75 -9.34 2.05 -6.27
C LYS A 75 -8.57 1.68 -5.02
N ILE A 76 -7.26 1.65 -5.15
CA ILE A 76 -6.35 1.39 -4.03
C ILE A 76 -5.64 2.67 -3.69
N TYR A 77 -5.65 3.03 -2.43
CA TYR A 77 -5.01 4.23 -1.91
C TYR A 77 -3.88 3.87 -0.97
N SER A 78 -2.87 4.71 -0.94
CA SER A 78 -1.83 4.62 0.08
C SER A 78 -1.41 6.01 0.55
N GLN A 79 -1.00 6.08 1.80
CA GLN A 79 -0.58 7.34 2.40
C GLN A 79 0.34 7.06 3.57
N VAL A 80 1.43 7.82 3.65
CA VAL A 80 2.31 7.74 4.82
C VAL A 80 1.54 8.18 6.06
N GLU A 81 1.52 7.32 7.07
CA GLU A 81 0.85 7.59 8.34
C GLU A 81 1.80 8.21 9.34
N SER A 82 3.02 7.67 9.43
CA SER A 82 4.03 8.18 10.35
C SER A 82 5.43 7.82 9.86
N ILE A 83 6.41 8.62 10.28
CA ILE A 83 7.82 8.43 9.96
C ILE A 83 8.59 8.30 11.27
N GLY A 84 9.29 7.16 11.43
CA GLY A 84 10.15 6.89 12.57
C GLY A 84 11.62 7.15 12.25
N ASN A 85 12.51 6.56 13.04
CA ASN A 85 13.96 6.73 12.86
C ASN A 85 14.49 6.00 11.62
N THR A 86 14.16 4.72 11.46
CA THR A 86 14.62 3.88 10.35
C THR A 86 13.49 3.45 9.42
N SER A 87 12.26 3.74 9.77
CA SER A 87 11.09 3.19 9.12
C SER A 87 9.98 4.21 8.96
N CYS A 88 9.01 3.87 8.12
CA CYS A 88 7.76 4.60 8.06
C CYS A 88 6.60 3.62 7.96
N LYS A 89 5.46 4.05 8.46
CA LYS A 89 4.22 3.29 8.43
C LYS A 89 3.32 3.88 7.36
N ILE A 90 2.82 3.01 6.50
CA ILE A 90 1.97 3.39 5.37
C ILE A 90 0.60 2.75 5.56
N LYS A 91 -0.45 3.53 5.53
CA LYS A 91 -1.80 2.97 5.46
C LYS A 91 -2.17 2.72 4.00
N VAL A 92 -2.83 1.59 3.76
CA VAL A 92 -3.29 1.17 2.43
C VAL A 92 -4.73 0.72 2.56
N TRP A 93 -5.58 1.19 1.67
CA TRP A 93 -6.99 0.79 1.68
C TRP A 93 -7.53 0.79 0.26
N ALA A 94 -8.61 0.06 0.05
CA ALA A 94 -9.23 -0.03 -1.26
C ALA A 94 -10.74 0.04 -1.15
N VAL A 95 -11.35 0.59 -2.19
CA VAL A 95 -12.80 0.68 -2.34
C VAL A 95 -13.20 0.19 -3.72
N ASN A 96 -14.45 -0.26 -3.83
CA ASN A 96 -15.07 -0.50 -5.13
C ASN A 96 -15.40 0.86 -5.75
N ALA A 97 -14.87 1.13 -6.95
CA ALA A 97 -14.99 2.46 -7.57
C ALA A 97 -16.42 2.81 -7.98
N ARG A 98 -17.28 1.79 -8.22
CA ARG A 98 -18.66 2.02 -8.64
C ARG A 98 -19.62 2.20 -7.47
N THR A 99 -19.40 1.44 -6.39
CA THR A 99 -20.32 1.41 -5.25
C THR A 99 -19.81 2.19 -4.06
N ASN A 100 -18.50 2.50 -4.05
CA ASN A 100 -17.78 3.09 -2.94
C ASN A 100 -17.75 2.22 -1.69
N ALA A 101 -18.06 0.93 -1.82
CA ALA A 101 -17.97 -0.02 -0.73
C ALA A 101 -16.51 -0.30 -0.37
N ASP A 102 -16.23 -0.43 0.92
CA ASP A 102 -14.90 -0.80 1.37
C ASP A 102 -14.54 -2.22 0.91
N VAL A 103 -13.32 -2.40 0.44
CA VAL A 103 -12.80 -3.70 0.02
C VAL A 103 -11.81 -4.23 1.04
N PHE A 104 -10.77 -3.48 1.35
CA PHE A 104 -9.83 -3.86 2.40
C PHE A 104 -9.16 -2.65 3.02
N ARG A 105 -8.62 -2.86 4.23
CA ARG A 105 -7.71 -1.92 4.91
C ARG A 105 -6.54 -2.68 5.48
N THR A 106 -5.37 -2.09 5.42
CA THR A 106 -4.17 -2.62 6.03
C THR A 106 -3.17 -1.50 6.25
N PHE A 107 -2.04 -1.86 6.82
CA PHE A 107 -0.87 -0.98 6.85
C PHE A 107 0.39 -1.81 6.60
N ALA A 108 1.44 -1.14 6.16
CA ALA A 108 2.75 -1.74 5.99
C ALA A 108 3.78 -0.90 6.74
N VAL A 109 4.82 -1.55 7.22
CA VAL A 109 6.00 -0.88 7.77
C VAL A 109 7.14 -1.10 6.79
N MET A 110 7.66 0.00 6.25
CA MET A 110 8.77 0.02 5.31
C MET A 110 10.02 0.49 6.06
N VAL A 111 11.12 -0.21 5.87
CA VAL A 111 12.38 0.08 6.58
C VAL A 111 13.45 0.46 5.58
N ASN A 112 14.17 1.54 5.89
CA ASN A 112 15.34 1.95 5.12
C ASN A 112 16.50 1.03 5.43
N VAL A 113 17.06 0.39 4.40
CA VAL A 113 18.17 -0.55 4.57
C VAL A 113 19.38 -0.18 3.72
N ARG A 114 20.55 -0.52 4.24
CA ARG A 114 21.82 -0.45 3.51
C ARG A 114 22.61 -1.69 3.89
N GLU A 115 23.05 -2.44 2.88
CA GLU A 115 23.82 -3.68 3.08
C GLU A 115 23.10 -4.64 4.04
N GLY A 116 21.79 -4.76 3.90
CA GLY A 116 20.95 -5.66 4.68
C GLY A 116 20.64 -5.21 6.09
N LYS A 117 21.05 -3.99 6.48
CA LYS A 117 20.82 -3.46 7.83
C LYS A 117 19.93 -2.24 7.80
N ALA A 118 19.06 -2.11 8.81
CA ALA A 118 18.26 -0.91 8.99
C ALA A 118 19.18 0.29 9.29
N VAL A 119 18.96 1.38 8.56
CA VAL A 119 19.71 2.62 8.76
C VAL A 119 18.75 3.79 8.91
N PRO A 120 19.16 4.84 9.66
CA PRO A 120 18.31 6.01 9.87
C PRO A 120 17.91 6.68 8.56
N LEU A 121 16.71 7.20 8.53
CA LEU A 121 16.21 8.01 7.42
C LEU A 121 16.90 9.36 7.45
N GLU A 122 17.30 9.85 6.27
CA GLU A 122 17.81 11.21 6.15
C GLU A 122 16.66 12.19 6.28
N LYS A 123 16.79 13.12 7.20
CA LYS A 123 15.83 14.19 7.41
C LYS A 123 16.40 15.47 6.83
N ILE A 124 15.88 15.82 5.71
CA ILE A 124 16.30 17.01 4.99
C ILE A 124 15.36 18.17 5.28
#